data_d46e530572ec85c168f0a01fd6113af9
#
_entry.id   d46e530572ec85c168f0a01fd6113af9
#
_cell.length_a   1.000
_cell.length_b   1.000
_cell.length_c   1.000
_cell.angle_alpha   90.00
_cell.angle_beta   90.00
_cell.angle_gamma   90.00
#
_symmetry.space_group_name_H-M   'P 1'
#
loop_
_entity.id
_entity.type
_entity.pdbx_description
1 polymer ?
#
loop_
_entity_poly.entity_id
_entity_poly.type
_entity_poly.pdbx_seq_one_letter_code
_entity_poly.pdbx_strand_id
1 'polypeptide(L)'
;MNTKRFTVDNDGMKIQGIAYLPANSTDPAQVKKSPAIIMSHGYLSNLHNFEYFATQFAMIGYNVFTFNFCCGSDETDPELMSDGTTTNLCIEGEISDLITVYNYVSTRDYVKSDEIILWGESQGAFVSGLSAARLQEKISKLVMIFPAVCIPDHARRGTLGGASYDPKNPPELIYTERAMLSKVFVDDVKDMDAYSELAKYKGATLLIQGTCDSIVVPEYQYIVKKEFDLTDNIENENAQITNSNHRLKLQMVRGMDHYTGGEHKEALKDSIRYFIEGKEEIFSFRIIVTNVVVTDDSGSILSQDVHFTGYCESDLFTGAIIHGVDHQKYLKNNNQNETAICIEMRAEYTFSGVDADGKPCKLDVCNIKRDGEWRPTIKTDSKALSWISDAILYAIVEPGTKGPTIRIYKEPL
;
A
#
# COMPACT_ATOMS: atom_id res chain seq x y z
N MET A 1 16.23 -16.73 0.42
CA MET A 1 14.95 -16.70 -0.28
C MET A 1 15.00 -17.72 -1.41
N ASN A 2 13.93 -18.46 -1.61
CA ASN A 2 13.75 -19.44 -2.70
C ASN A 2 12.47 -19.10 -3.46
N THR A 3 12.48 -19.30 -4.78
CA THR A 3 11.29 -19.14 -5.62
C THR A 3 10.83 -20.51 -6.15
N LYS A 4 9.50 -20.70 -6.22
CA LYS A 4 8.89 -21.89 -6.80
C LYS A 4 7.72 -21.48 -7.68
N ARG A 5 7.65 -22.01 -8.90
CA ARG A 5 6.43 -21.93 -9.71
C ARG A 5 5.35 -22.85 -9.13
N PHE A 6 4.10 -22.43 -9.23
CA PHE A 6 2.96 -23.25 -8.86
C PHE A 6 1.84 -23.10 -9.90
N THR A 7 1.03 -24.13 -10.00
CA THR A 7 -0.17 -24.14 -10.84
C THR A 7 -1.35 -24.58 -9.99
N VAL A 8 -2.49 -23.90 -10.14
CA VAL A 8 -3.73 -24.24 -9.47
C VAL A 8 -4.83 -24.37 -10.53
N ASP A 9 -5.69 -25.34 -10.37
CA ASP A 9 -6.86 -25.54 -11.24
C ASP A 9 -8.08 -24.83 -10.65
N ASN A 10 -8.72 -23.99 -11.44
CA ASN A 10 -9.97 -23.30 -11.14
C ASN A 10 -11.02 -23.73 -12.19
N ASP A 11 -11.79 -24.75 -11.88
CA ASP A 11 -12.83 -25.32 -12.75
C ASP A 11 -12.34 -25.66 -14.17
N GLY A 12 -11.14 -26.23 -14.28
CA GLY A 12 -10.50 -26.64 -15.52
C GLY A 12 -9.64 -25.56 -16.18
N MET A 13 -9.58 -24.35 -15.64
CA MET A 13 -8.65 -23.29 -16.05
C MET A 13 -7.43 -23.27 -15.13
N LYS A 14 -6.24 -23.23 -15.70
CA LYS A 14 -4.99 -23.24 -14.94
C LYS A 14 -4.55 -21.82 -14.60
N ILE A 15 -4.38 -21.57 -13.32
CA ILE A 15 -3.77 -20.36 -12.78
C ILE A 15 -2.29 -20.63 -12.56
N GLN A 16 -1.41 -19.81 -13.12
CA GLN A 16 0.04 -19.90 -12.94
C GLN A 16 0.55 -18.84 -11.98
N GLY A 17 1.54 -19.19 -11.16
CA GLY A 17 2.09 -18.26 -10.20
C GLY A 17 3.50 -18.59 -9.73
N ILE A 18 4.07 -17.66 -8.95
CA ILE A 18 5.37 -17.79 -8.30
C ILE A 18 5.21 -17.60 -6.80
N ALA A 19 5.73 -18.55 -6.03
CA ALA A 19 5.89 -18.44 -4.58
C ALA A 19 7.32 -17.97 -4.26
N TYR A 20 7.45 -16.88 -3.51
CA TYR A 20 8.69 -16.35 -2.93
C TYR A 20 8.72 -16.76 -1.47
N LEU A 21 9.63 -17.65 -1.10
CA LEU A 21 9.66 -18.28 0.22
C LEU A 21 10.88 -17.84 1.01
N PRO A 22 10.75 -17.57 2.32
CA PRO A 22 11.89 -17.33 3.21
C PRO A 22 12.91 -18.46 3.16
N ALA A 23 14.17 -18.17 3.47
CA ALA A 23 15.24 -19.18 3.42
C ALA A 23 14.99 -20.41 4.31
N ASN A 24 14.24 -20.23 5.40
CA ASN A 24 14.00 -21.27 6.42
C ASN A 24 12.80 -22.19 6.10
N SER A 25 12.07 -21.96 5.02
CA SER A 25 10.86 -22.72 4.66
C SER A 25 11.16 -23.98 3.84
N THR A 26 12.43 -24.30 3.58
CA THR A 26 12.84 -25.40 2.66
C THR A 26 13.34 -26.65 3.35
N ASP A 27 13.55 -26.65 4.65
CA ASP A 27 13.92 -27.84 5.43
C ASP A 27 12.64 -28.48 6.00
N PRO A 28 12.22 -29.66 5.49
CA PRO A 28 11.00 -30.33 5.97
C PRO A 28 11.01 -30.68 7.46
N ALA A 29 12.18 -30.78 8.07
CA ALA A 29 12.34 -31.13 9.49
C ALA A 29 12.22 -29.92 10.43
N GLN A 30 12.29 -28.67 9.90
CA GLN A 30 12.30 -27.43 10.66
C GLN A 30 11.34 -26.38 10.11
N VAL A 31 10.29 -26.80 9.40
CA VAL A 31 9.32 -25.84 8.79
C VAL A 31 8.60 -25.06 9.89
N LYS A 32 9.13 -23.88 10.19
CA LYS A 32 8.40 -22.87 10.97
C LYS A 32 7.37 -22.22 10.05
N LYS A 33 6.08 -22.38 10.38
CA LYS A 33 5.02 -21.69 9.65
C LYS A 33 5.21 -20.17 9.72
N SER A 34 5.05 -19.50 8.58
CA SER A 34 5.15 -18.05 8.46
C SER A 34 3.85 -17.47 7.86
N PRO A 35 3.54 -16.18 8.12
CA PRO A 35 2.43 -15.50 7.45
C PRO A 35 2.56 -15.56 5.93
N ALA A 36 1.44 -15.39 5.24
CA ALA A 36 1.44 -15.34 3.78
C ALA A 36 0.83 -14.06 3.23
N ILE A 37 1.34 -13.60 2.08
CA ILE A 37 0.81 -12.49 1.30
C ILE A 37 0.46 -13.03 -0.09
N ILE A 38 -0.77 -12.80 -0.55
CA ILE A 38 -1.20 -13.11 -1.92
C ILE A 38 -1.36 -11.79 -2.66
N MET A 39 -0.62 -11.60 -3.76
CA MET A 39 -0.57 -10.36 -4.53
C MET A 39 -1.27 -10.50 -5.88
N SER A 40 -2.20 -9.58 -6.17
CA SER A 40 -3.09 -9.56 -7.32
C SER A 40 -2.82 -8.36 -8.21
N HIS A 41 -2.41 -8.61 -9.46
CA HIS A 41 -2.04 -7.56 -10.43
C HIS A 41 -3.26 -6.81 -10.99
N GLY A 42 -3.02 -5.64 -11.56
CA GLY A 42 -4.02 -4.80 -12.22
C GLY A 42 -4.44 -5.30 -13.61
N TYR A 43 -5.36 -4.56 -14.23
CA TYR A 43 -5.90 -4.84 -15.56
C TYR A 43 -4.81 -5.03 -16.61
N LEU A 44 -4.80 -6.19 -17.26
CA LEU A 44 -3.81 -6.56 -18.28
C LEU A 44 -2.37 -6.26 -17.85
N SER A 45 -2.05 -6.68 -16.66
CA SER A 45 -0.72 -6.71 -16.09
C SER A 45 -0.34 -8.16 -15.79
N ASN A 46 0.72 -8.40 -15.04
CA ASN A 46 1.17 -9.73 -14.68
C ASN A 46 1.85 -9.77 -13.31
N LEU A 47 2.15 -10.97 -12.86
CA LEU A 47 2.75 -11.27 -11.56
C LEU A 47 4.12 -10.61 -11.33
N HIS A 48 4.87 -10.26 -12.38
CA HIS A 48 6.20 -9.65 -12.28
C HIS A 48 6.18 -8.22 -11.75
N ASN A 49 5.04 -7.52 -11.84
CA ASN A 49 4.90 -6.18 -11.26
C ASN A 49 5.18 -6.17 -9.75
N PHE A 50 4.97 -7.31 -9.09
CA PHE A 50 5.22 -7.46 -7.67
C PHE A 50 6.60 -8.00 -7.30
N GLU A 51 7.48 -8.32 -8.25
CA GLU A 51 8.75 -9.01 -7.97
C GLU A 51 9.59 -8.31 -6.89
N TYR A 52 9.67 -6.97 -6.96
CA TYR A 52 10.37 -6.21 -5.94
C TYR A 52 9.75 -6.41 -4.55
N PHE A 53 8.45 -6.14 -4.40
CA PHE A 53 7.76 -6.26 -3.12
C PHE A 53 7.76 -7.69 -2.61
N ALA A 54 7.48 -8.66 -3.48
CA ALA A 54 7.51 -10.08 -3.15
C ALA A 54 8.87 -10.51 -2.61
N THR A 55 9.95 -10.06 -3.24
CA THR A 55 11.32 -10.31 -2.79
C THR A 55 11.58 -9.70 -1.41
N GLN A 56 11.23 -8.42 -1.22
CA GLN A 56 11.48 -7.72 0.04
C GLN A 56 10.70 -8.35 1.21
N PHE A 57 9.43 -8.69 1.01
CA PHE A 57 8.63 -9.31 2.06
C PHE A 57 9.05 -10.76 2.34
N ALA A 58 9.48 -11.52 1.33
CA ALA A 58 10.05 -12.86 1.54
C ALA A 58 11.36 -12.82 2.34
N MET A 59 12.21 -11.81 2.12
CA MET A 59 13.47 -11.63 2.88
C MET A 59 13.23 -11.35 4.37
N ILE A 60 12.11 -10.73 4.73
CA ILE A 60 11.74 -10.45 6.13
C ILE A 60 10.83 -11.52 6.75
N GLY A 61 10.59 -12.64 6.03
CA GLY A 61 9.97 -13.84 6.63
C GLY A 61 8.55 -14.15 6.20
N TYR A 62 7.97 -13.45 5.24
CA TYR A 62 6.65 -13.76 4.67
C TYR A 62 6.74 -14.78 3.53
N ASN A 63 5.77 -15.69 3.44
CA ASN A 63 5.55 -16.48 2.23
C ASN A 63 4.75 -15.61 1.25
N VAL A 64 5.32 -15.23 0.11
CA VAL A 64 4.64 -14.34 -0.83
C VAL A 64 4.28 -15.12 -2.10
N PHE A 65 3.02 -14.97 -2.53
CA PHE A 65 2.47 -15.64 -3.70
C PHE A 65 2.00 -14.57 -4.68
N THR A 66 2.57 -14.57 -5.89
CA THR A 66 2.11 -13.78 -7.01
C THR A 66 1.55 -14.72 -8.07
N PHE A 67 0.52 -14.33 -8.79
CA PHE A 67 -0.10 -15.17 -9.81
C PHE A 67 -0.67 -14.34 -10.94
N ASN A 68 -0.91 -14.95 -12.08
CA ASN A 68 -1.57 -14.34 -13.22
C ASN A 68 -3.05 -14.74 -13.23
N PHE A 69 -3.95 -13.76 -13.29
CA PHE A 69 -5.38 -14.01 -13.47
C PHE A 69 -5.66 -14.73 -14.79
N CYS A 70 -6.59 -15.66 -14.77
CA CYS A 70 -7.17 -16.21 -15.99
C CYS A 70 -7.87 -15.09 -16.78
N CYS A 71 -7.71 -15.09 -18.09
CA CYS A 71 -8.30 -14.10 -19.01
C CYS A 71 -7.75 -12.67 -18.89
N GLY A 72 -7.10 -12.28 -17.80
CA GLY A 72 -6.77 -10.89 -17.46
C GLY A 72 -5.28 -10.53 -17.42
N SER A 73 -4.38 -11.44 -17.81
CA SER A 73 -2.93 -11.21 -17.79
C SER A 73 -2.36 -10.89 -19.16
N ASP A 74 -1.30 -10.06 -19.21
CA ASP A 74 -0.47 -9.80 -20.39
C ASP A 74 0.86 -10.59 -20.36
N GLU A 75 0.92 -11.67 -19.58
CA GLU A 75 2.08 -12.55 -19.46
C GLU A 75 2.46 -13.17 -20.82
N THR A 76 3.74 -13.22 -21.10
CA THR A 76 4.29 -13.73 -22.36
C THR A 76 5.14 -15.01 -22.19
N ASP A 77 5.56 -15.33 -20.94
CA ASP A 77 6.20 -16.62 -20.66
C ASP A 77 5.16 -17.74 -20.70
N PRO A 78 5.22 -18.68 -21.65
CA PRO A 78 4.24 -19.75 -21.77
C PRO A 78 4.11 -20.64 -20.52
N GLU A 79 5.14 -20.69 -19.67
CA GLU A 79 5.11 -21.46 -18.42
C GLU A 79 4.44 -20.70 -17.26
N LEU A 80 4.20 -19.41 -17.43
CA LEU A 80 3.54 -18.54 -16.46
C LEU A 80 2.21 -17.98 -16.97
N MET A 81 1.86 -18.23 -18.23
CA MET A 81 0.55 -17.85 -18.77
C MET A 81 -0.55 -18.66 -18.10
N SER A 82 -1.50 -17.96 -17.47
CA SER A 82 -2.77 -18.55 -17.04
C SER A 82 -3.72 -18.71 -18.22
N ASP A 83 -4.67 -19.64 -18.11
CA ASP A 83 -5.60 -19.95 -19.21
C ASP A 83 -6.59 -18.81 -19.48
N GLY A 84 -7.18 -18.83 -20.67
CA GLY A 84 -8.26 -17.95 -21.08
C GLY A 84 -7.88 -16.83 -22.03
N THR A 85 -8.86 -16.01 -22.36
CA THR A 85 -8.72 -14.84 -23.25
C THR A 85 -9.47 -13.65 -22.69
N THR A 86 -9.06 -12.45 -23.06
CA THR A 86 -9.64 -11.19 -22.54
C THR A 86 -11.12 -11.02 -22.88
N THR A 87 -11.65 -11.72 -23.87
CA THR A 87 -13.08 -11.75 -24.17
C THR A 87 -13.91 -12.48 -23.12
N ASN A 88 -13.29 -13.30 -22.27
CA ASN A 88 -13.92 -14.00 -21.15
C ASN A 88 -13.58 -13.34 -19.79
N LEU A 89 -12.80 -12.26 -19.80
CA LEU A 89 -12.47 -11.53 -18.59
C LEU A 89 -13.74 -10.99 -17.92
N CYS A 90 -13.87 -11.22 -16.62
CA CYS A 90 -14.87 -10.62 -15.75
C CYS A 90 -14.33 -10.54 -14.31
N ILE A 91 -14.84 -9.61 -13.52
CA ILE A 91 -14.42 -9.42 -12.11
C ILE A 91 -14.77 -10.63 -11.26
N GLU A 92 -15.93 -11.25 -11.49
CA GLU A 92 -16.33 -12.47 -10.78
C GLU A 92 -15.36 -13.64 -11.05
N GLY A 93 -14.87 -13.78 -12.30
CA GLY A 93 -13.84 -14.76 -12.67
C GLY A 93 -12.53 -14.53 -11.93
N GLU A 94 -12.06 -13.28 -11.87
CA GLU A 94 -10.84 -12.92 -11.13
C GLU A 94 -10.99 -13.12 -9.60
N ILE A 95 -12.19 -12.89 -9.05
CA ILE A 95 -12.48 -13.22 -7.64
C ILE A 95 -12.40 -14.75 -7.43
N SER A 96 -12.95 -15.55 -8.34
CA SER A 96 -12.86 -17.01 -8.28
C SER A 96 -11.40 -17.47 -8.32
N ASP A 97 -10.59 -16.89 -9.21
CA ASP A 97 -9.15 -17.18 -9.31
C ASP A 97 -8.43 -16.88 -7.98
N LEU A 98 -8.64 -15.68 -7.41
CA LEU A 98 -7.99 -15.30 -6.17
C LEU A 98 -8.42 -16.19 -4.99
N ILE A 99 -9.69 -16.54 -4.88
CA ILE A 99 -10.19 -17.45 -3.84
C ILE A 99 -9.60 -18.86 -4.03
N THR A 100 -9.43 -19.32 -5.27
CA THR A 100 -8.79 -20.60 -5.58
C THR A 100 -7.31 -20.60 -5.19
N VAL A 101 -6.58 -19.50 -5.47
CA VAL A 101 -5.20 -19.32 -5.00
C VAL A 101 -5.15 -19.24 -3.47
N TYR A 102 -6.08 -18.53 -2.82
CA TYR A 102 -6.18 -18.52 -1.35
C TYR A 102 -6.35 -19.94 -0.78
N ASN A 103 -7.25 -20.74 -1.35
CA ASN A 103 -7.46 -22.12 -0.90
C ASN A 103 -6.19 -22.98 -1.07
N TYR A 104 -5.45 -22.78 -2.16
CA TYR A 104 -4.16 -23.43 -2.36
C TYR A 104 -3.16 -23.01 -1.29
N VAL A 105 -2.99 -21.69 -1.06
CA VAL A 105 -2.02 -21.13 -0.13
C VAL A 105 -2.30 -21.55 1.31
N SER A 106 -3.55 -21.47 1.75
CA SER A 106 -3.98 -21.78 3.13
C SER A 106 -3.72 -23.23 3.55
N THR A 107 -3.56 -24.15 2.59
CA THR A 107 -3.27 -25.56 2.84
C THR A 107 -1.79 -25.92 2.83
N ARG A 108 -0.89 -24.95 2.62
CA ARG A 108 0.56 -25.24 2.62
C ARG A 108 1.08 -25.41 4.04
N ASP A 109 1.89 -26.44 4.27
CA ASP A 109 2.40 -26.80 5.60
C ASP A 109 3.28 -25.72 6.23
N TYR A 110 3.87 -24.84 5.41
CA TYR A 110 4.73 -23.72 5.82
C TYR A 110 3.98 -22.40 5.97
N VAL A 111 2.67 -22.36 5.75
CA VAL A 111 1.83 -21.16 5.87
C VAL A 111 1.04 -21.18 7.18
N LYS A 112 1.02 -20.06 7.88
CA LYS A 112 0.07 -19.77 8.96
C LYS A 112 -1.26 -19.38 8.33
N SER A 113 -2.23 -20.28 8.32
CA SER A 113 -3.52 -20.11 7.65
C SER A 113 -4.40 -19.00 8.27
N ASP A 114 -4.13 -18.60 9.49
CA ASP A 114 -4.76 -17.50 10.22
C ASP A 114 -4.07 -16.13 10.03
N GLU A 115 -2.93 -16.11 9.35
CA GLU A 115 -2.17 -14.89 9.04
C GLU A 115 -1.98 -14.72 7.52
N ILE A 116 -3.07 -14.81 6.74
CA ILE A 116 -3.05 -14.58 5.29
C ILE A 116 -3.52 -13.16 4.99
N ILE A 117 -2.72 -12.45 4.19
CA ILE A 117 -2.94 -11.07 3.77
C ILE A 117 -3.24 -11.06 2.28
N LEU A 118 -4.28 -10.33 1.87
CA LEU A 118 -4.50 -10.01 0.46
C LEU A 118 -3.92 -8.63 0.16
N TRP A 119 -3.22 -8.51 -0.96
CA TRP A 119 -2.68 -7.28 -1.47
C TRP A 119 -2.94 -7.18 -2.97
N GLY A 120 -3.56 -6.10 -3.40
CA GLY A 120 -3.80 -5.87 -4.82
C GLY A 120 -3.46 -4.46 -5.26
N GLU A 121 -3.27 -4.30 -6.57
CA GLU A 121 -3.08 -3.03 -7.25
C GLU A 121 -4.18 -2.81 -8.31
N SER A 122 -4.75 -1.61 -8.39
CA SER A 122 -5.72 -1.23 -9.40
C SER A 122 -6.94 -2.19 -9.45
N GLN A 123 -7.21 -2.85 -10.59
CA GLN A 123 -8.25 -3.88 -10.69
C GLN A 123 -8.00 -5.04 -9.71
N GLY A 124 -6.75 -5.50 -9.56
CA GLY A 124 -6.41 -6.53 -8.57
C GLY A 124 -6.66 -6.08 -7.12
N ALA A 125 -6.55 -4.78 -6.80
CA ALA A 125 -6.93 -4.25 -5.51
C ALA A 125 -8.45 -4.29 -5.29
N PHE A 126 -9.22 -3.96 -6.32
CA PHE A 126 -10.69 -4.07 -6.29
C PHE A 126 -11.12 -5.53 -6.08
N VAL A 127 -10.55 -6.46 -6.86
CA VAL A 127 -10.78 -7.91 -6.72
C VAL A 127 -10.36 -8.42 -5.33
N SER A 128 -9.21 -7.98 -4.82
CA SER A 128 -8.75 -8.36 -3.47
C SER A 128 -9.71 -7.90 -2.38
N GLY A 129 -10.27 -6.70 -2.50
CA GLY A 129 -11.27 -6.18 -1.57
C GLY A 129 -12.58 -6.98 -1.60
N LEU A 130 -13.10 -7.28 -2.79
CA LEU A 130 -14.31 -8.10 -2.96
C LEU A 130 -14.09 -9.54 -2.46
N SER A 131 -12.90 -10.12 -2.70
CA SER A 131 -12.54 -11.44 -2.21
C SER A 131 -12.41 -11.46 -0.68
N ALA A 132 -11.80 -10.43 -0.08
CA ALA A 132 -11.72 -10.27 1.37
C ALA A 132 -13.13 -10.17 2.01
N ALA A 133 -14.04 -9.44 1.37
CA ALA A 133 -15.44 -9.35 1.80
C ALA A 133 -16.17 -10.69 1.79
N ARG A 134 -15.78 -11.63 0.93
CA ARG A 134 -16.34 -12.99 0.90
C ARG A 134 -15.65 -13.94 1.87
N LEU A 135 -14.34 -13.79 2.07
CA LEU A 135 -13.53 -14.65 2.94
C LEU A 135 -13.58 -14.25 4.42
N GLN A 136 -13.88 -12.98 4.72
CA GLN A 136 -14.02 -12.39 6.06
C GLN A 136 -12.81 -12.69 6.97
N GLU A 137 -13.04 -13.29 8.14
CA GLU A 137 -12.04 -13.60 9.16
C GLU A 137 -10.92 -14.56 8.70
N LYS A 138 -11.06 -15.16 7.52
CA LYS A 138 -9.99 -15.96 6.90
C LYS A 138 -8.85 -15.08 6.37
N ILE A 139 -9.10 -13.80 6.19
CA ILE A 139 -8.11 -12.80 5.77
C ILE A 139 -7.75 -11.93 6.97
N SER A 140 -6.47 -11.97 7.35
CA SER A 140 -5.98 -11.25 8.52
C SER A 140 -5.88 -9.74 8.28
N LYS A 141 -5.47 -9.33 7.08
CA LYS A 141 -5.35 -7.92 6.65
C LYS A 141 -5.54 -7.79 5.15
N LEU A 142 -6.00 -6.60 4.73
CA LEU A 142 -6.17 -6.23 3.32
C LEU A 142 -5.34 -4.99 2.99
N VAL A 143 -4.57 -5.06 1.89
CA VAL A 143 -3.85 -3.92 1.31
C VAL A 143 -4.40 -3.67 -0.08
N MET A 144 -4.92 -2.47 -0.31
CA MET A 144 -5.44 -2.02 -1.60
C MET A 144 -4.66 -0.78 -2.06
N ILE A 145 -4.00 -0.86 -3.21
CA ILE A 145 -3.30 0.27 -3.80
C ILE A 145 -4.10 0.75 -5.01
N PHE A 146 -4.55 2.00 -4.99
CA PHE A 146 -5.40 2.67 -5.98
C PHE A 146 -6.51 1.75 -6.55
N PRO A 147 -7.36 1.13 -5.69
CA PRO A 147 -8.35 0.16 -6.15
C PRO A 147 -9.29 0.74 -7.21
N ALA A 148 -9.46 0.01 -8.32
CA ALA A 148 -10.24 0.46 -9.47
C ALA A 148 -11.76 0.34 -9.26
N VAL A 149 -12.27 0.90 -8.16
CA VAL A 149 -13.70 0.91 -7.80
C VAL A 149 -14.57 1.69 -8.79
N CYS A 150 -13.94 2.45 -9.70
CA CYS A 150 -14.60 3.16 -10.78
C CYS A 150 -15.13 2.25 -11.91
N ILE A 151 -14.71 0.98 -11.96
CA ILE A 151 -15.08 0.05 -13.05
C ILE A 151 -16.57 -0.06 -13.24
N PRO A 152 -17.42 -0.30 -12.21
CA PRO A 152 -18.87 -0.33 -12.37
C PRO A 152 -19.47 0.99 -12.88
N ASP A 153 -18.94 2.13 -12.41
CA ASP A 153 -19.38 3.46 -12.87
C ASP A 153 -19.03 3.70 -14.33
N HIS A 154 -17.84 3.30 -14.75
CA HIS A 154 -17.43 3.40 -16.15
C HIS A 154 -18.29 2.49 -17.04
N ALA A 155 -18.58 1.27 -16.62
CA ALA A 155 -19.47 0.38 -17.36
C ALA A 155 -20.89 0.97 -17.53
N ARG A 156 -21.47 1.54 -16.46
CA ARG A 156 -22.78 2.22 -16.50
C ARG A 156 -22.81 3.45 -17.41
N ARG A 157 -21.68 4.14 -17.55
CA ARG A 157 -21.54 5.31 -18.45
C ARG A 157 -21.24 4.92 -19.89
N GLY A 158 -20.96 3.64 -20.18
CA GLY A 158 -20.54 3.18 -21.49
C GLY A 158 -19.10 3.55 -21.83
N THR A 159 -18.22 3.60 -20.83
CA THR A 159 -16.79 3.91 -21.00
C THR A 159 -15.94 2.87 -20.26
N LEU A 160 -15.11 2.11 -20.97
CA LEU A 160 -14.22 1.13 -20.39
C LEU A 160 -12.87 1.15 -21.12
N GLY A 161 -11.77 1.37 -20.40
CA GLY A 161 -10.41 1.28 -20.92
C GLY A 161 -10.17 2.07 -22.22
N GLY A 162 -10.72 3.29 -22.31
CA GLY A 162 -10.67 4.15 -23.51
C GLY A 162 -11.77 3.88 -24.53
N ALA A 163 -12.50 2.77 -24.45
CA ALA A 163 -13.65 2.51 -25.33
C ALA A 163 -14.89 3.31 -24.91
N SER A 164 -15.76 3.63 -25.88
CA SER A 164 -17.07 4.23 -25.66
C SER A 164 -18.16 3.42 -26.39
N TYR A 165 -19.28 3.17 -25.71
CA TYR A 165 -20.39 2.38 -26.25
C TYR A 165 -21.72 2.84 -25.64
N ASP A 166 -22.87 2.43 -26.24
CA ASP A 166 -24.17 2.66 -25.67
C ASP A 166 -24.38 1.73 -24.44
N PRO A 167 -24.45 2.27 -23.21
CA PRO A 167 -24.58 1.42 -22.02
C PRO A 167 -25.92 0.69 -21.93
N LYS A 168 -26.97 1.13 -22.68
CA LYS A 168 -28.26 0.45 -22.76
C LYS A 168 -28.21 -0.76 -23.70
N ASN A 169 -27.29 -0.75 -24.65
CA ASN A 169 -27.11 -1.83 -25.62
C ASN A 169 -25.62 -2.06 -25.89
N PRO A 170 -24.86 -2.60 -24.90
CA PRO A 170 -23.44 -2.87 -25.05
C PRO A 170 -23.17 -3.83 -26.23
N PRO A 171 -22.16 -3.55 -27.07
CA PRO A 171 -21.83 -4.46 -28.16
C PRO A 171 -21.23 -5.77 -27.64
N GLU A 172 -21.33 -6.85 -28.41
CA GLU A 172 -20.76 -8.16 -28.03
C GLU A 172 -19.25 -8.08 -27.79
N LEU A 173 -18.54 -7.23 -28.55
CA LEU A 173 -17.10 -6.99 -28.40
C LEU A 173 -16.82 -5.50 -28.18
N ILE A 174 -15.98 -5.20 -27.19
CA ILE A 174 -15.59 -3.86 -26.80
C ILE A 174 -14.07 -3.73 -26.99
N TYR A 175 -13.66 -2.89 -27.92
CA TYR A 175 -12.25 -2.64 -28.23
C TYR A 175 -11.71 -1.54 -27.32
N THR A 176 -11.03 -1.94 -26.24
CA THR A 176 -10.32 -1.01 -25.37
C THR A 176 -8.95 -0.67 -25.95
N GLU A 177 -8.25 0.30 -25.34
CA GLU A 177 -6.88 0.65 -25.78
C GLU A 177 -5.87 -0.50 -25.66
N ARG A 178 -6.11 -1.46 -24.74
CA ARG A 178 -5.16 -2.53 -24.43
C ARG A 178 -5.63 -3.93 -24.85
N ALA A 179 -6.93 -4.15 -24.94
CA ALA A 179 -7.48 -5.46 -25.27
C ALA A 179 -8.89 -5.40 -25.84
N MET A 180 -9.32 -6.52 -26.36
CA MET A 180 -10.72 -6.76 -26.73
C MET A 180 -11.43 -7.46 -25.56
N LEU A 181 -12.39 -6.75 -24.95
CA LEU A 181 -13.33 -7.30 -23.98
C LEU A 181 -14.60 -7.75 -24.68
N SER A 182 -15.45 -8.47 -23.96
CA SER A 182 -16.80 -8.73 -24.43
C SER A 182 -17.85 -8.10 -23.51
N LYS A 183 -19.10 -8.19 -23.93
CA LYS A 183 -20.27 -7.80 -23.14
C LYS A 183 -20.32 -8.49 -21.76
N VAL A 184 -19.70 -9.66 -21.61
CA VAL A 184 -19.59 -10.39 -20.34
C VAL A 184 -19.02 -9.50 -19.24
N PHE A 185 -17.98 -8.70 -19.53
CA PHE A 185 -17.38 -7.80 -18.55
C PHE A 185 -18.36 -6.71 -18.08
N VAL A 186 -19.13 -6.12 -19.02
CA VAL A 186 -20.13 -5.09 -18.68
C VAL A 186 -21.25 -5.67 -17.87
N ASP A 187 -21.79 -6.81 -18.29
CA ASP A 187 -22.91 -7.50 -17.61
C ASP A 187 -22.54 -7.92 -16.19
N ASP A 188 -21.27 -8.28 -15.96
CA ASP A 188 -20.73 -8.65 -14.65
C ASP A 188 -20.70 -7.47 -13.66
N VAL A 189 -20.33 -6.26 -14.11
CA VAL A 189 -20.04 -5.14 -13.19
C VAL A 189 -21.10 -4.03 -13.17
N LYS A 190 -21.91 -3.86 -14.22
CA LYS A 190 -22.81 -2.69 -14.38
C LYS A 190 -23.78 -2.48 -13.23
N ASP A 191 -24.24 -3.55 -12.59
CA ASP A 191 -25.23 -3.50 -11.50
C ASP A 191 -24.57 -3.61 -10.10
N MET A 192 -23.22 -3.68 -10.05
CA MET A 192 -22.47 -3.82 -8.80
C MET A 192 -22.39 -2.47 -8.05
N ASP A 193 -22.70 -2.48 -6.77
CA ASP A 193 -22.35 -1.42 -5.82
C ASP A 193 -20.98 -1.72 -5.19
N ALA A 194 -19.92 -1.24 -5.87
CA ALA A 194 -18.55 -1.52 -5.46
C ALA A 194 -18.24 -1.07 -4.02
N TYR A 195 -18.79 0.06 -3.60
CA TYR A 195 -18.47 0.64 -2.29
C TYR A 195 -19.09 -0.16 -1.16
N SER A 196 -20.37 -0.46 -1.28
CA SER A 196 -21.11 -1.28 -0.32
C SER A 196 -20.55 -2.71 -0.22
N GLU A 197 -20.18 -3.32 -1.37
CA GLU A 197 -19.58 -4.65 -1.39
C GLU A 197 -18.21 -4.69 -0.70
N LEU A 198 -17.34 -3.71 -0.95
CA LEU A 198 -16.04 -3.61 -0.28
C LEU A 198 -16.18 -3.42 1.24
N ALA A 199 -17.12 -2.56 1.67
CA ALA A 199 -17.33 -2.26 3.08
C ALA A 199 -17.90 -3.45 3.90
N LYS A 200 -18.25 -4.56 3.26
CA LYS A 200 -18.62 -5.81 3.97
C LYS A 200 -17.42 -6.48 4.64
N TYR A 201 -16.18 -6.25 4.17
CA TYR A 201 -15.00 -6.80 4.85
C TYR A 201 -14.81 -6.16 6.22
N LYS A 202 -14.63 -6.96 7.27
CA LYS A 202 -14.56 -6.52 8.67
C LYS A 202 -13.14 -6.39 9.23
N GLY A 203 -12.15 -6.85 8.48
CA GLY A 203 -10.75 -6.84 8.92
C GLY A 203 -10.04 -5.50 8.68
N ALA A 204 -8.85 -5.39 9.25
CA ALA A 204 -7.99 -4.23 9.06
C ALA A 204 -7.62 -4.03 7.60
N THR A 205 -7.80 -2.81 7.09
CA THR A 205 -7.59 -2.45 5.69
C THR A 205 -6.69 -1.23 5.57
N LEU A 206 -5.64 -1.33 4.74
CA LEU A 206 -4.85 -0.20 4.26
C LEU A 206 -5.21 0.09 2.82
N LEU A 207 -5.74 1.30 2.56
CA LEU A 207 -5.97 1.80 1.22
C LEU A 207 -4.96 2.90 0.92
N ILE A 208 -4.15 2.72 -0.12
CA ILE A 208 -3.14 3.69 -0.58
C ILE A 208 -3.60 4.29 -1.90
N GLN A 209 -3.51 5.62 -2.03
CA GLN A 209 -3.88 6.36 -3.24
C GLN A 209 -2.89 7.47 -3.55
N GLY A 210 -2.49 7.57 -4.82
CA GLY A 210 -1.67 8.68 -5.30
C GLY A 210 -2.50 9.95 -5.53
N THR A 211 -1.96 11.12 -5.16
CA THR A 211 -2.69 12.39 -5.37
C THR A 211 -2.63 12.88 -6.82
N CYS A 212 -1.77 12.31 -7.65
CA CYS A 212 -1.63 12.63 -9.09
C CYS A 212 -2.14 11.50 -10.00
N ASP A 213 -2.86 10.51 -9.43
CA ASP A 213 -3.44 9.41 -10.19
C ASP A 213 -4.57 9.91 -11.10
N SER A 214 -4.36 9.82 -12.42
CA SER A 214 -5.32 10.23 -13.44
C SER A 214 -6.12 9.06 -14.02
N ILE A 215 -5.79 7.82 -13.65
CA ILE A 215 -6.49 6.60 -14.10
C ILE A 215 -7.61 6.25 -13.13
N VAL A 216 -7.27 6.14 -11.86
CA VAL A 216 -8.23 6.00 -10.76
C VAL A 216 -8.13 7.25 -9.90
N VAL A 217 -8.95 8.24 -10.21
CA VAL A 217 -8.87 9.54 -9.54
C VAL A 217 -9.13 9.42 -8.03
N PRO A 218 -8.43 10.23 -7.21
CA PRO A 218 -8.45 10.13 -5.73
C PRO A 218 -9.83 10.21 -5.10
N GLU A 219 -10.77 10.89 -5.75
CA GLU A 219 -12.14 11.09 -5.27
C GLU A 219 -12.88 9.78 -5.00
N TYR A 220 -12.62 8.74 -5.78
CA TYR A 220 -13.20 7.42 -5.56
C TYR A 220 -12.82 6.83 -4.21
N GLN A 221 -11.58 7.07 -3.75
CA GLN A 221 -11.10 6.48 -2.50
C GLN A 221 -11.66 7.18 -1.26
N TYR A 222 -12.01 8.46 -1.37
CA TYR A 222 -12.75 9.15 -0.30
C TYR A 222 -14.16 8.59 -0.15
N ILE A 223 -14.81 8.17 -1.26
CA ILE A 223 -16.12 7.50 -1.21
C ILE A 223 -15.99 6.13 -0.53
N VAL A 224 -14.96 5.34 -0.89
CA VAL A 224 -14.66 4.05 -0.23
C VAL A 224 -14.49 4.27 1.28
N LYS A 225 -13.64 5.23 1.69
CA LYS A 225 -13.40 5.54 3.10
C LYS A 225 -14.69 5.90 3.83
N LYS A 226 -15.50 6.76 3.22
CA LYS A 226 -16.80 7.18 3.79
C LYS A 226 -17.73 5.99 4.00
N GLU A 227 -17.80 5.06 3.06
CA GLU A 227 -18.68 3.89 3.17
C GLU A 227 -18.23 2.93 4.26
N PHE A 228 -16.91 2.71 4.40
CA PHE A 228 -16.37 1.96 5.54
C PHE A 228 -16.70 2.62 6.88
N ASP A 229 -16.52 3.95 6.99
CA ASP A 229 -16.83 4.70 8.22
C ASP A 229 -18.31 4.64 8.58
N LEU A 230 -19.21 4.74 7.59
CA LEU A 230 -20.64 4.61 7.82
C LEU A 230 -21.00 3.22 8.34
N THR A 231 -20.40 2.18 7.77
CA THR A 231 -20.63 0.80 8.22
C THR A 231 -20.10 0.57 9.63
N ASP A 232 -18.91 1.10 9.96
CA ASP A 232 -18.31 1.00 11.28
C ASP A 232 -19.16 1.71 12.34
N ASN A 233 -19.69 2.90 12.04
CA ASN A 233 -20.54 3.66 12.96
C ASN A 233 -21.84 2.93 13.25
N ILE A 234 -22.53 2.37 12.27
CA ILE A 234 -23.76 1.60 12.45
C ILE A 234 -23.53 0.37 13.33
N GLU A 235 -22.39 -0.32 13.16
CA GLU A 235 -22.05 -1.49 13.96
C GLU A 235 -21.70 -1.11 15.41
N ASN A 236 -20.94 -0.03 15.60
CA ASN A 236 -20.56 0.47 16.93
C ASN A 236 -21.79 0.95 17.75
N GLU A 237 -22.74 1.65 17.12
CA GLU A 237 -23.99 2.04 17.75
C GLU A 237 -24.80 0.82 18.20
N ASN A 238 -24.88 -0.21 17.36
CA ASN A 238 -25.58 -1.46 17.68
C ASN A 238 -24.88 -2.27 18.80
N ALA A 239 -23.55 -2.18 18.89
CA ALA A 239 -22.73 -2.88 19.88
C ALA A 239 -22.50 -2.08 21.17
N GLN A 240 -22.94 -0.82 21.26
CA GLN A 240 -22.65 0.12 22.36
C GLN A 240 -21.13 0.31 22.59
N ILE A 241 -20.32 0.19 21.52
CA ILE A 241 -18.86 0.36 21.59
C ILE A 241 -18.54 1.83 21.26
N THR A 242 -17.88 2.53 22.18
CA THR A 242 -17.58 3.97 22.07
C THR A 242 -16.21 4.27 21.48
N ASN A 243 -15.38 3.25 21.18
CA ASN A 243 -14.05 3.43 20.59
C ASN A 243 -14.09 3.14 19.07
N SER A 244 -14.16 4.20 18.28
CA SER A 244 -14.11 4.13 16.80
C SER A 244 -12.68 3.91 16.30
N ASN A 245 -12.13 2.73 16.46
CA ASN A 245 -10.99 2.34 15.64
C ASN A 245 -11.51 1.99 14.24
N HIS A 246 -11.45 2.97 13.33
CA HIS A 246 -11.81 2.74 11.94
C HIS A 246 -10.92 1.64 11.35
N ARG A 247 -11.54 0.58 10.84
CA ARG A 247 -10.83 -0.57 10.26
C ARG A 247 -10.11 -0.22 8.95
N LEU A 248 -10.55 0.82 8.21
CA LEU A 248 -9.90 1.29 7.01
C LEU A 248 -9.03 2.53 7.28
N LYS A 249 -7.74 2.39 7.03
CA LYS A 249 -6.78 3.50 6.96
C LYS A 249 -6.61 3.92 5.51
N LEU A 250 -6.98 5.17 5.18
CA LEU A 250 -6.69 5.79 3.89
C LEU A 250 -5.36 6.56 3.97
N GLN A 251 -4.37 6.17 3.15
CA GLN A 251 -3.10 6.87 3.00
C GLN A 251 -3.02 7.54 1.64
N MET A 252 -3.02 8.87 1.62
CA MET A 252 -2.78 9.66 0.41
C MET A 252 -1.29 9.89 0.24
N VAL A 253 -0.72 9.45 -0.91
CA VAL A 253 0.70 9.62 -1.25
C VAL A 253 0.84 10.78 -2.23
N ARG A 254 1.48 11.83 -1.78
CA ARG A 254 1.61 13.07 -2.55
C ARG A 254 2.52 12.90 -3.76
N GLY A 255 2.05 13.31 -4.93
CA GLY A 255 2.81 13.25 -6.19
C GLY A 255 2.82 11.88 -6.85
N MET A 256 2.39 10.82 -6.16
CA MET A 256 2.27 9.49 -6.75
C MET A 256 1.14 9.48 -7.78
N ASP A 257 1.41 8.89 -8.94
CA ASP A 257 0.45 8.60 -10.00
C ASP A 257 -0.09 7.15 -9.86
N HIS A 258 -0.58 6.56 -10.96
CA HIS A 258 -1.06 5.17 -10.99
C HIS A 258 0.09 4.16 -11.14
N TYR A 259 1.13 4.31 -10.30
CA TYR A 259 2.33 3.48 -10.36
C TYR A 259 3.02 3.36 -9.00
N THR A 260 3.38 2.14 -8.61
CA THR A 260 4.02 1.82 -7.32
C THR A 260 5.55 1.84 -7.35
N GLY A 261 6.13 2.11 -8.50
CA GLY A 261 7.59 2.19 -8.68
C GLY A 261 8.17 3.57 -8.39
N GLY A 262 9.36 3.82 -8.95
CA GLY A 262 10.03 5.10 -8.86
C GLY A 262 10.41 5.49 -7.44
N GLU A 263 10.32 6.79 -7.13
CA GLU A 263 10.75 7.38 -5.86
C GLU A 263 9.88 6.98 -4.66
N HIS A 264 8.62 6.59 -4.88
CA HIS A 264 7.69 6.21 -3.81
C HIS A 264 7.85 4.75 -3.33
N LYS A 265 8.55 3.92 -4.08
CA LYS A 265 8.63 2.47 -3.91
C LYS A 265 9.08 2.02 -2.51
N GLU A 266 10.14 2.65 -1.98
CA GLU A 266 10.66 2.31 -0.64
C GLU A 266 9.69 2.74 0.46
N ALA A 267 9.12 3.96 0.36
CA ALA A 267 8.16 4.46 1.32
C ALA A 267 6.87 3.61 1.34
N LEU A 268 6.40 3.16 0.17
CA LEU A 268 5.26 2.24 0.06
C LEU A 268 5.56 0.91 0.74
N LYS A 269 6.72 0.31 0.47
CA LYS A 269 7.16 -0.93 1.12
C LYS A 269 7.12 -0.81 2.64
N ASP A 270 7.68 0.26 3.19
CA ASP A 270 7.75 0.46 4.63
C ASP A 270 6.37 0.78 5.24
N SER A 271 5.52 1.58 4.56
CA SER A 271 4.14 1.83 4.98
C SER A 271 3.32 0.55 5.07
N ILE A 272 3.42 -0.31 4.05
CA ILE A 272 2.71 -1.58 4.02
C ILE A 272 3.27 -2.53 5.09
N ARG A 273 4.59 -2.62 5.21
CA ARG A 273 5.25 -3.41 6.26
C ARG A 273 4.76 -2.99 7.65
N TYR A 274 4.76 -1.70 7.97
CA TYR A 274 4.33 -1.21 9.28
C TYR A 274 2.85 -1.48 9.55
N PHE A 275 1.99 -1.33 8.53
CA PHE A 275 0.59 -1.73 8.65
C PHE A 275 0.45 -3.24 8.94
N ILE A 276 1.17 -4.08 8.20
CA ILE A 276 1.12 -5.54 8.38
C ILE A 276 1.65 -5.93 9.77
N GLU A 277 2.73 -5.31 10.25
CA GLU A 277 3.28 -5.51 11.58
C GLU A 277 2.41 -4.91 12.70
N GLY A 278 1.37 -4.16 12.37
CA GLY A 278 0.45 -3.55 13.34
C GLY A 278 0.96 -2.26 13.97
N LYS A 279 2.01 -1.63 13.39
CA LYS A 279 2.47 -0.32 13.87
C LYS A 279 1.42 0.76 13.63
N GLU A 280 1.20 1.61 14.62
CA GLU A 280 0.22 2.69 14.57
C GLU A 280 0.87 4.00 14.11
N GLU A 281 0.34 4.63 13.05
CA GLU A 281 0.73 5.97 12.66
C GLU A 281 0.16 6.99 13.64
N ILE A 282 1.03 7.80 14.22
CA ILE A 282 0.66 8.81 15.22
C ILE A 282 0.74 10.24 14.68
N PHE A 283 1.66 10.49 13.73
CA PHE A 283 1.81 11.80 13.08
C PHE A 283 2.10 11.69 11.61
N SER A 284 1.66 12.70 10.86
CA SER A 284 2.07 12.96 9.48
C SER A 284 2.55 14.41 9.37
N PHE A 285 3.85 14.61 9.18
CA PHE A 285 4.50 15.91 9.07
C PHE A 285 4.71 16.27 7.61
N ARG A 286 4.17 17.38 7.17
CA ARG A 286 4.43 17.92 5.83
C ARG A 286 5.60 18.89 5.89
N ILE A 287 6.68 18.54 5.19
CA ILE A 287 7.91 19.33 5.14
C ILE A 287 7.92 20.20 3.88
N ILE A 288 8.42 21.43 4.03
CA ILE A 288 8.63 22.38 2.94
C ILE A 288 10.06 22.85 3.04
N VAL A 289 10.92 22.42 2.11
CA VAL A 289 12.31 22.85 2.05
C VAL A 289 12.35 24.33 1.68
N THR A 290 13.10 25.11 2.45
CA THR A 290 13.22 26.56 2.29
C THR A 290 14.58 27.00 1.77
N ASN A 291 15.65 26.28 2.15
CA ASN A 291 17.02 26.59 1.73
C ASN A 291 17.93 25.36 1.86
N VAL A 292 19.00 25.32 1.08
CA VAL A 292 20.08 24.32 1.20
C VAL A 292 21.40 25.08 1.27
N VAL A 293 22.19 24.83 2.32
CA VAL A 293 23.49 25.47 2.54
C VAL A 293 24.57 24.40 2.56
N VAL A 294 25.51 24.47 1.62
CA VAL A 294 26.69 23.62 1.64
C VAL A 294 27.61 24.10 2.77
N THR A 295 27.89 23.22 3.73
CA THR A 295 28.71 23.52 4.91
C THR A 295 30.15 23.05 4.75
N ASP A 296 30.38 21.98 3.98
CA ASP A 296 31.69 21.50 3.61
C ASP A 296 31.64 20.82 2.23
N ASP A 297 32.55 21.19 1.35
CA ASP A 297 32.73 20.60 0.00
C ASP A 297 34.22 20.24 -0.23
N SER A 298 34.96 19.92 0.83
CA SER A 298 36.36 19.60 0.80
C SER A 298 36.60 18.09 0.60
N GLY A 299 37.52 17.73 -0.29
CA GLY A 299 37.93 16.35 -0.53
C GLY A 299 36.81 15.46 -1.07
N SER A 300 36.68 14.26 -0.49
CA SER A 300 35.70 13.24 -0.89
C SER A 300 34.34 13.37 -0.20
N ILE A 301 34.16 14.35 0.70
CA ILE A 301 32.92 14.55 1.46
C ILE A 301 32.23 15.83 0.99
N LEU A 302 30.90 15.74 0.90
CA LEU A 302 29.99 16.88 0.77
C LEU A 302 29.10 16.91 2.01
N SER A 303 29.14 18.03 2.77
CA SER A 303 28.21 18.25 3.88
C SER A 303 27.30 19.44 3.56
N GLN A 304 26.02 19.30 3.89
CA GLN A 304 25.03 20.36 3.69
C GLN A 304 23.97 20.37 4.78
N ASP A 305 23.43 21.55 5.03
CA ASP A 305 22.28 21.79 5.89
C ASP A 305 21.07 22.11 5.03
N VAL A 306 20.02 21.30 5.14
CA VAL A 306 18.73 21.53 4.48
C VAL A 306 17.79 22.18 5.49
N HIS A 307 17.51 23.47 5.30
CA HIS A 307 16.59 24.20 6.13
C HIS A 307 15.16 24.00 5.64
N PHE A 308 14.23 23.82 6.55
CA PHE A 308 12.84 23.58 6.20
C PHE A 308 11.86 24.14 7.24
N THR A 309 10.64 24.33 6.80
CA THR A 309 9.44 24.54 7.61
C THR A 309 8.43 23.43 7.33
N GLY A 310 7.27 23.50 7.94
CA GLY A 310 6.23 22.50 7.71
C GLY A 310 5.14 22.56 8.75
N TYR A 311 4.22 21.59 8.66
CA TYR A 311 3.10 21.51 9.59
C TYR A 311 2.68 20.08 9.85
N CYS A 312 1.97 19.90 10.96
CA CYS A 312 1.29 18.66 11.35
C CYS A 312 -0.18 18.97 11.58
N GLU A 313 -1.06 18.13 11.06
CA GLU A 313 -2.49 18.10 11.35
C GLU A 313 -2.86 16.65 11.67
N SER A 314 -3.07 16.33 12.93
CA SER A 314 -3.49 15.02 13.41
C SER A 314 -4.42 15.17 14.62
N ASP A 315 -5.11 14.11 14.97
CA ASP A 315 -5.98 14.07 16.16
C ASP A 315 -5.21 14.29 17.47
N LEU A 316 -3.91 14.01 17.47
CA LEU A 316 -3.05 14.15 18.66
C LEU A 316 -2.41 15.53 18.79
N PHE A 317 -2.11 16.18 17.65
CA PHE A 317 -1.39 17.46 17.63
C PHE A 317 -1.62 18.19 16.30
N THR A 318 -1.82 19.50 16.42
CA THR A 318 -1.85 20.43 15.27
C THR A 318 -0.88 21.57 15.51
N GLY A 319 0.03 21.81 14.57
CA GLY A 319 1.04 22.85 14.71
C GLY A 319 1.97 23.01 13.52
N ALA A 320 2.86 23.99 13.61
CA ALA A 320 3.83 24.32 12.57
C ALA A 320 5.27 24.25 13.08
N ILE A 321 6.20 23.94 12.18
CA ILE A 321 7.64 23.94 12.45
C ILE A 321 8.10 25.39 12.58
N ILE A 322 8.67 25.72 13.73
CA ILE A 322 9.29 27.04 14.03
C ILE A 322 10.79 27.03 13.80
N HIS A 323 11.42 25.88 13.80
CA HIS A 323 12.82 25.66 13.47
C HIS A 323 13.00 24.25 12.91
N GLY A 324 13.67 24.10 11.75
CA GLY A 324 13.93 22.80 11.14
C GLY A 324 15.19 22.82 10.29
N VAL A 325 16.08 21.85 10.56
CA VAL A 325 17.32 21.63 9.82
C VAL A 325 17.58 20.12 9.69
N ASP A 326 17.99 19.68 8.51
CA ASP A 326 18.48 18.32 8.23
C ASP A 326 19.97 18.41 7.84
N HIS A 327 20.82 17.86 8.69
CA HIS A 327 22.26 17.77 8.50
C HIS A 327 22.58 16.54 7.69
N GLN A 328 23.14 16.73 6.49
CA GLN A 328 23.40 15.65 5.54
C GLN A 328 24.86 15.59 5.18
N LYS A 329 25.42 14.37 5.16
CA LYS A 329 26.78 14.09 4.67
C LYS A 329 26.76 13.04 3.58
N TYR A 330 27.49 13.30 2.53
CA TYR A 330 27.60 12.43 1.36
C TYR A 330 29.06 12.11 1.06
N LEU A 331 29.33 10.87 0.68
CA LEU A 331 30.58 10.49 0.06
C LEU A 331 30.47 10.77 -1.45
N LYS A 332 31.33 11.65 -1.95
CA LYS A 332 31.41 11.95 -3.38
C LYS A 332 31.95 10.74 -4.12
N ASN A 333 31.34 10.39 -5.24
CA ASN A 333 31.87 9.37 -6.10
C ASN A 333 32.82 10.01 -7.14
N ASN A 334 34.01 9.41 -7.36
CA ASN A 334 34.98 9.93 -8.32
C ASN A 334 34.52 9.79 -9.77
N ASN A 335 33.43 9.04 -10.03
CA ASN A 335 32.80 8.92 -11.33
C ASN A 335 31.64 9.91 -11.45
N GLN A 336 31.72 10.84 -12.38
CA GLN A 336 30.73 11.90 -12.63
C GLN A 336 29.30 11.38 -12.94
N ASN A 337 29.12 10.07 -13.17
CA ASN A 337 27.85 9.44 -13.51
C ASN A 337 27.22 8.64 -12.35
N GLU A 338 27.83 8.61 -11.15
CA GLU A 338 27.30 7.88 -10.03
C GLU A 338 26.83 8.84 -8.92
N THR A 339 25.66 8.56 -8.35
CA THR A 339 25.05 9.35 -7.28
C THR A 339 25.93 9.31 -6.03
N ALA A 340 26.14 10.46 -5.37
CA ALA A 340 26.85 10.52 -4.10
C ALA A 340 26.13 9.65 -3.05
N ILE A 341 26.91 8.90 -2.26
CA ILE A 341 26.38 8.00 -1.24
C ILE A 341 26.14 8.79 0.03
N CYS A 342 24.88 8.81 0.50
CA CYS A 342 24.55 9.40 1.80
C CYS A 342 25.13 8.53 2.93
N ILE A 343 25.99 9.11 3.78
CA ILE A 343 26.65 8.45 4.89
C ILE A 343 26.12 8.87 6.26
N GLU A 344 25.50 10.04 6.36
CA GLU A 344 24.86 10.52 7.58
C GLU A 344 23.68 11.43 7.24
N MET A 345 22.54 11.23 7.93
CA MET A 345 21.37 12.10 7.90
C MET A 345 20.82 12.24 9.31
N ARG A 346 20.63 13.49 9.74
CA ARG A 346 20.05 13.82 11.03
C ARG A 346 19.22 15.10 10.92
N ALA A 347 17.92 14.96 11.05
CA ALA A 347 16.98 16.06 11.04
C ALA A 347 16.56 16.45 12.46
N GLU A 348 16.69 17.75 12.81
CA GLU A 348 16.28 18.32 14.09
C GLU A 348 15.28 19.45 13.83
N TYR A 349 14.11 19.36 14.47
CA TYR A 349 13.06 20.35 14.27
C TYR A 349 12.13 20.47 15.46
N THR A 350 11.61 21.69 15.67
CA THR A 350 10.66 22.02 16.73
C THR A 350 9.34 22.46 16.13
N PHE A 351 8.26 21.82 16.54
CA PHE A 351 6.90 22.28 16.31
C PHE A 351 6.42 23.16 17.47
N SER A 352 5.60 24.15 17.15
CA SER A 352 4.75 24.86 18.10
C SER A 352 3.30 24.74 17.66
N GLY A 353 2.42 24.34 18.58
CA GLY A 353 1.03 24.06 18.25
C GLY A 353 0.18 23.78 19.49
N VAL A 354 -0.86 22.96 19.27
CA VAL A 354 -1.78 22.52 20.32
C VAL A 354 -1.92 21.01 20.31
N ASP A 355 -2.05 20.40 21.49
CA ASP A 355 -2.35 18.97 21.64
C ASP A 355 -3.84 18.67 21.48
N ALA A 356 -4.22 17.39 21.61
CA ALA A 356 -5.60 16.93 21.50
C ALA A 356 -6.57 17.60 22.48
N ASP A 357 -6.07 18.08 23.62
CA ASP A 357 -6.86 18.85 24.61
C ASP A 357 -6.98 20.34 24.24
N GLY A 358 -6.41 20.78 23.11
CA GLY A 358 -6.34 22.17 22.67
C GLY A 358 -5.34 23.03 23.47
N LYS A 359 -4.42 22.41 24.22
CA LYS A 359 -3.42 23.11 25.04
C LYS A 359 -2.18 23.42 24.22
N PRO A 360 -1.65 24.66 24.29
CA PRO A 360 -0.39 25.01 23.63
C PRO A 360 0.75 24.11 24.10
N CYS A 361 1.53 23.58 23.15
CA CYS A 361 2.70 22.75 23.44
C CYS A 361 3.72 22.77 22.31
N LYS A 362 4.89 22.19 22.58
CA LYS A 362 5.97 21.98 21.63
C LYS A 362 6.29 20.51 21.45
N LEU A 363 6.72 20.16 20.24
CA LEU A 363 7.34 18.86 19.96
C LEU A 363 8.77 19.12 19.43
N ASP A 364 9.78 18.66 20.16
CA ASP A 364 11.17 18.65 19.70
C ASP A 364 11.49 17.29 19.13
N VAL A 365 11.73 17.23 17.84
CA VAL A 365 11.93 16.00 17.07
C VAL A 365 13.39 15.91 16.62
N CYS A 366 14.04 14.77 16.89
CA CYS A 366 15.31 14.41 16.29
C CYS A 366 15.14 13.09 15.55
N ASN A 367 15.28 13.10 14.22
CA ASN A 367 15.11 11.93 13.36
C ASN A 367 16.44 11.51 12.75
N ILE A 368 16.89 10.31 13.05
CA ILE A 368 18.18 9.78 12.60
C ILE A 368 17.95 8.46 11.85
N LYS A 369 18.64 8.28 10.73
CA LYS A 369 18.66 7.01 10.01
C LYS A 369 19.68 6.06 10.64
N ARG A 370 19.25 4.88 11.12
CA ARG A 370 20.09 3.83 11.70
C ARG A 370 19.70 2.47 11.12
N ASP A 371 20.68 1.69 10.69
CA ASP A 371 20.48 0.34 10.13
C ASP A 371 19.42 0.30 8.99
N GLY A 372 19.39 1.36 8.18
CA GLY A 372 18.44 1.51 7.07
C GLY A 372 17.06 2.07 7.46
N GLU A 373 16.75 2.18 8.75
CA GLU A 373 15.47 2.69 9.25
C GLU A 373 15.61 4.08 9.87
N TRP A 374 14.55 4.89 9.73
CA TRP A 374 14.44 6.17 10.42
C TRP A 374 13.91 5.95 11.84
N ARG A 375 14.65 6.44 12.84
CA ARG A 375 14.36 6.28 14.27
C ARG A 375 14.22 7.66 14.93
N PRO A 376 13.01 8.23 14.91
CA PRO A 376 12.76 9.51 15.56
C PRO A 376 12.72 9.37 17.08
N THR A 377 13.14 10.43 17.76
CA THR A 377 12.85 10.67 19.18
C THR A 377 12.08 11.98 19.28
N ILE A 378 11.06 12.01 20.12
CA ILE A 378 10.21 13.20 20.31
C ILE A 378 10.17 13.54 21.79
N LYS A 379 10.47 14.82 22.12
CA LYS A 379 10.26 15.39 23.44
C LYS A 379 9.14 16.41 23.39
N THR A 380 8.37 16.52 24.45
CA THR A 380 7.24 17.46 24.50
C THR A 380 7.02 18.00 25.91
N ASP A 381 6.46 19.19 26.01
CA ASP A 381 5.94 19.79 27.24
C ASP A 381 4.44 19.51 27.45
N SER A 382 3.77 18.84 26.50
CA SER A 382 2.38 18.40 26.65
C SER A 382 2.27 17.24 27.64
N LYS A 383 1.37 17.35 28.60
CA LYS A 383 1.01 16.24 29.51
C LYS A 383 0.25 15.12 28.77
N ALA A 384 -0.61 15.46 27.82
CA ALA A 384 -1.39 14.51 27.05
C ALA A 384 -0.48 13.64 26.14
N LEU A 385 0.65 14.18 25.69
CA LEU A 385 1.60 13.50 24.82
C LEU A 385 2.87 13.02 25.55
N SER A 386 2.92 13.07 26.89
CA SER A 386 4.13 12.71 27.66
C SER A 386 4.64 11.29 27.37
N TRP A 387 3.75 10.36 27.04
CA TRP A 387 4.06 8.98 26.68
C TRP A 387 4.98 8.84 25.46
N ILE A 388 5.01 9.85 24.56
CA ILE A 388 5.75 9.78 23.31
C ILE A 388 7.26 9.81 23.52
N SER A 389 7.71 10.40 24.62
CA SER A 389 9.16 10.53 24.94
C SER A 389 9.81 9.18 25.25
N ASP A 390 9.02 8.20 25.70
CA ASP A 390 9.47 6.85 26.04
C ASP A 390 9.09 5.81 24.97
N ALA A 391 8.34 6.21 23.93
CA ALA A 391 7.86 5.31 22.90
C ALA A 391 8.98 4.93 21.92
N ILE A 392 8.96 3.67 21.45
CA ILE A 392 9.77 3.24 20.30
C ILE A 392 9.09 3.72 19.04
N LEU A 393 9.75 4.64 18.35
CA LEU A 393 9.22 5.29 17.17
C LEU A 393 9.97 4.90 15.90
N TYR A 394 9.25 4.91 14.79
CA TYR A 394 9.74 4.69 13.44
C TYR A 394 9.26 5.83 12.56
N ALA A 395 10.01 6.15 11.50
CA ALA A 395 9.54 7.10 10.52
C ALA A 395 9.68 6.57 9.09
N ILE A 396 8.78 7.05 8.24
CA ILE A 396 8.84 6.90 6.79
C ILE A 396 8.99 8.29 6.20
N VAL A 397 9.92 8.42 5.26
CA VAL A 397 10.16 9.65 4.50
C VAL A 397 9.60 9.44 3.10
N GLU A 398 8.39 9.95 2.85
CA GLU A 398 7.76 9.91 1.52
C GLU A 398 8.25 11.09 0.68
N PRO A 399 8.80 10.86 -0.52
CA PRO A 399 9.21 11.92 -1.42
C PRO A 399 8.07 12.87 -1.79
N GLY A 400 8.41 14.11 -2.14
CA GLY A 400 7.42 15.08 -2.60
C GLY A 400 8.08 16.33 -3.22
N THR A 401 7.44 16.94 -4.19
CA THR A 401 7.98 18.02 -5.03
C THR A 401 8.41 19.29 -4.29
N LYS A 402 7.84 19.57 -3.11
CA LYS A 402 8.18 20.75 -2.27
C LYS A 402 8.91 20.37 -0.99
N GLY A 403 9.16 19.09 -0.79
CA GLY A 403 9.71 18.47 0.38
C GLY A 403 8.93 17.20 0.75
N PRO A 404 9.52 16.34 1.58
CA PRO A 404 8.92 15.05 1.94
C PRO A 404 7.73 15.20 2.88
N THR A 405 6.94 14.12 2.96
CA THR A 405 6.04 13.85 4.09
C THR A 405 6.74 12.87 5.03
N ILE A 406 6.81 13.19 6.32
CA ILE A 406 7.38 12.31 7.35
C ILE A 406 6.23 11.70 8.14
N ARG A 407 6.06 10.38 8.04
CA ARG A 407 5.06 9.64 8.84
C ARG A 407 5.74 9.01 10.03
N ILE A 408 5.21 9.23 11.23
CA ILE A 408 5.73 8.69 12.48
C ILE A 408 4.80 7.57 12.95
N TYR A 409 5.41 6.43 13.27
CA TYR A 409 4.73 5.24 13.76
C TYR A 409 5.26 4.84 15.14
N LYS A 410 4.40 4.23 15.96
CA LYS A 410 4.78 3.57 17.20
C LYS A 410 4.53 2.06 17.13
N GLU A 411 5.25 1.30 17.95
CA GLU A 411 4.94 -0.12 18.18
C GLU A 411 3.51 -0.27 18.74
N PRO A 412 2.80 -1.35 18.40
CA PRO A 412 1.55 -1.69 19.07
C PRO A 412 1.81 -1.92 20.56
N LEU A 413 0.90 -1.46 21.39
CA LEU A 413 0.94 -1.65 22.85
C LEU A 413 0.77 -3.12 23.21
#